data_16accf983e7614975e060e7299194e91
#
_entry.id   16accf983e7614975e060e7299194e91
#
_cell.length_a   1.000
_cell.length_b   1.000
_cell.length_c   1.000
_cell.angle_alpha   90.00
_cell.angle_beta   90.00
_cell.angle_gamma   90.00
#
_symmetry.space_group_name_H-M   'P 1'
#
loop_
_entity.id
_entity.type
_entity.pdbx_description
1 polymer ?
#
loop_
_entity_poly.entity_id
_entity_poly.type
_entity_poly.pdbx_seq_one_letter_code
_entity_poly.pdbx_strand_id
1 'polypeptide(L)'
;MVKTLIKQIKEYKKDSLLTMLFAALEVILEIIIPLLMASLIDKGIEAGNMSNVTKYGTFMFVIAIGTLSLGFLAGNHAAKASTGFAANLRDAMYTNIQTFSFSNIDKYSTAGLVTRLTTDVTNVQMAYQMIIRMCIRAPMSLICALAMAMMINFRLSMIFVVAIVFLVAILTTIMYHATKYFNDVFPKYDTLNESVQENVVGIRVVKSFVREKYENEKFKKAAQNIYKLFVKAESVLSYNNPAMLIAVYGSILMLSWLGAKAIVGGTLTTGELTSLFSYVMNIMMSLMMLSMAFVMITMSLASGRRIAEVINEQSDLVSPQEALTEVKDGSIDFNHVVFSYKHGSGEAVLKDVDLHIKSGETIGIIGGTGSAKSSLVNLISRLYDVDEGSVVVGGQDVRNYDLEVLRDEVSVVLQKNVLFSGTILQNLRWGNENATEEECKEACRLACADEFIDRFEDGYNTYIEQGGSNVSGGQKQRLCIARALLKNPKILILDDSTSAVDTATDASIQESFNERIPDTTKIIISQRISSVQNASRIIVLNDGVVDGFDTHENLLETNEIYRTIYETQMKGKEEK
;
A
#
# COMPACT_ATOMS: atom_id res chain seq x y z
N MET A 1 -13.74 -9.34 -0.35
CA MET A 1 -13.46 -8.11 -1.09
C MET A 1 -14.65 -7.14 -1.11
N VAL A 2 -15.70 -7.34 -1.94
CA VAL A 2 -16.80 -6.37 -2.11
C VAL A 2 -17.46 -5.99 -0.78
N LYS A 3 -17.77 -6.97 0.08
CA LYS A 3 -18.35 -6.73 1.41
C LYS A 3 -17.44 -5.88 2.31
N THR A 4 -16.13 -6.10 2.25
CA THR A 4 -15.12 -5.33 3.03
C THR A 4 -15.08 -3.89 2.55
N LEU A 5 -15.02 -3.66 1.22
CA LEU A 5 -14.98 -2.33 0.64
C LEU A 5 -16.29 -1.54 0.93
N ILE A 6 -17.47 -2.15 0.73
CA ILE A 6 -18.76 -1.49 0.99
C ILE A 6 -18.90 -1.05 2.45
N LYS A 7 -18.35 -1.82 3.41
CA LYS A 7 -18.35 -1.41 4.82
C LYS A 7 -17.65 -0.06 5.04
N GLN A 8 -16.67 0.31 4.22
CA GLN A 8 -15.90 1.54 4.36
C GLN A 8 -16.60 2.79 3.78
N ILE A 9 -17.81 2.65 3.21
CA ILE A 9 -18.63 3.80 2.82
C ILE A 9 -19.07 4.61 4.05
N LYS A 10 -19.27 3.95 5.20
CA LYS A 10 -19.58 4.55 6.52
C LYS A 10 -20.59 5.71 6.41
N GLU A 11 -20.19 6.91 6.79
CA GLU A 11 -20.98 8.15 6.82
C GLU A 11 -21.38 8.68 5.43
N TYR A 12 -20.66 8.29 4.36
CA TYR A 12 -20.89 8.79 3.00
C TYR A 12 -22.02 8.07 2.24
N LYS A 13 -22.80 7.21 2.92
CA LYS A 13 -23.98 6.54 2.33
C LYS A 13 -25.02 7.52 1.81
N LYS A 14 -25.28 8.61 2.55
CA LYS A 14 -26.23 9.65 2.14
C LYS A 14 -25.78 10.34 0.85
N ASP A 15 -24.52 10.75 0.76
CA ASP A 15 -23.98 11.40 -0.44
C ASP A 15 -24.01 10.46 -1.65
N SER A 16 -23.74 9.16 -1.44
CA SER A 16 -23.85 8.15 -2.49
C SER A 16 -25.28 8.00 -3.02
N LEU A 17 -26.27 7.91 -2.12
CA LEU A 17 -27.68 7.83 -2.50
C LEU A 17 -28.18 9.11 -3.18
N LEU A 18 -27.79 10.29 -2.69
CA LEU A 18 -28.12 11.57 -3.30
C LEU A 18 -27.49 11.70 -4.70
N THR A 19 -26.27 11.21 -4.89
CA THR A 19 -25.63 11.15 -6.22
C THR A 19 -26.49 10.34 -7.20
N MET A 20 -26.91 9.13 -6.80
CA MET A 20 -27.74 8.25 -7.63
C MET A 20 -29.10 8.90 -7.94
N LEU A 21 -29.74 9.52 -6.94
CA LEU A 21 -31.02 10.20 -7.09
C LEU A 21 -30.92 11.40 -8.05
N PHE A 22 -29.95 12.29 -7.83
CA PHE A 22 -29.79 13.48 -8.68
C PHE A 22 -29.38 13.12 -10.10
N ALA A 23 -28.52 12.08 -10.29
CA ALA A 23 -28.19 11.58 -11.61
C ALA A 23 -29.40 10.99 -12.35
N ALA A 24 -30.29 10.28 -11.64
CA ALA A 24 -31.53 9.77 -12.22
C ALA A 24 -32.49 10.90 -12.60
N LEU A 25 -32.69 11.90 -11.73
CA LEU A 25 -33.54 13.08 -11.99
C LEU A 25 -32.98 13.94 -13.13
N GLU A 26 -31.66 14.11 -13.21
CA GLU A 26 -30.96 14.78 -14.32
C GLU A 26 -31.35 14.15 -15.66
N VAL A 27 -31.29 12.82 -15.76
CA VAL A 27 -31.65 12.09 -16.97
C VAL A 27 -33.11 12.24 -17.34
N ILE A 28 -34.01 12.20 -16.37
CA ILE A 28 -35.44 12.37 -16.63
C ILE A 28 -35.74 13.75 -17.23
N LEU A 29 -35.11 14.83 -16.72
CA LEU A 29 -35.28 16.17 -17.29
C LEU A 29 -34.60 16.27 -18.66
N GLU A 30 -33.42 15.71 -18.86
CA GLU A 30 -32.67 15.75 -20.11
C GLU A 30 -33.48 15.12 -21.27
N ILE A 31 -34.19 14.03 -21.01
CA ILE A 31 -34.98 13.31 -22.01
C ILE A 31 -36.24 14.01 -22.43
N ILE A 32 -36.75 14.94 -21.65
CA ILE A 32 -37.93 15.76 -22.00
C ILE A 32 -37.57 16.83 -23.07
N ILE A 33 -36.32 17.27 -23.13
CA ILE A 33 -35.90 18.34 -24.06
C ILE A 33 -36.20 18.02 -25.54
N PRO A 34 -35.88 16.81 -26.07
CA PRO A 34 -36.20 16.44 -27.45
C PRO A 34 -37.72 16.46 -27.72
N LEU A 35 -38.54 16.05 -26.75
CA LEU A 35 -40.01 16.08 -26.89
C LEU A 35 -40.56 17.51 -26.98
N LEU A 36 -40.00 18.44 -26.18
CA LEU A 36 -40.36 19.85 -26.26
C LEU A 36 -39.89 20.45 -27.58
N MET A 37 -38.72 20.02 -28.10
CA MET A 37 -38.23 20.43 -29.40
C MET A 37 -39.19 20.01 -30.53
N ALA A 38 -39.72 18.78 -30.47
CA ALA A 38 -40.77 18.34 -31.40
C ALA A 38 -41.97 19.28 -31.35
N SER A 39 -42.49 19.57 -30.15
CA SER A 39 -43.63 20.45 -29.97
C SER A 39 -43.35 21.89 -30.42
N LEU A 40 -42.10 22.36 -30.28
CA LEU A 40 -41.68 23.67 -30.77
C LEU A 40 -41.68 23.72 -32.31
N ILE A 41 -41.21 22.67 -32.97
CA ILE A 41 -41.21 22.58 -34.43
C ILE A 41 -42.62 22.51 -34.98
N ASP A 42 -43.40 21.53 -34.53
CA ASP A 42 -44.74 21.24 -35.09
C ASP A 42 -45.78 22.33 -34.75
N LYS A 43 -45.85 22.76 -33.49
CA LYS A 43 -46.90 23.69 -33.01
C LYS A 43 -46.45 25.14 -32.99
N GLY A 44 -45.15 25.39 -33.19
CA GLY A 44 -44.56 26.72 -33.24
C GLY A 44 -44.17 27.11 -34.66
N ILE A 45 -43.13 26.44 -35.23
CA ILE A 45 -42.52 26.81 -36.50
C ILE A 45 -43.43 26.47 -37.65
N GLU A 46 -43.88 25.22 -37.78
CA GLU A 46 -44.75 24.81 -38.91
C GLU A 46 -46.14 25.45 -38.87
N ALA A 47 -46.67 25.63 -37.65
CA ALA A 47 -47.94 26.36 -37.46
C ALA A 47 -47.82 27.87 -37.59
N GLY A 48 -46.61 28.44 -37.80
CA GLY A 48 -46.37 29.88 -37.90
C GLY A 48 -46.71 30.67 -36.62
N ASN A 49 -46.73 30.02 -35.46
CA ASN A 49 -47.18 30.60 -34.18
C ASN A 49 -45.99 30.97 -33.29
N MET A 50 -45.57 32.24 -33.32
CA MET A 50 -44.43 32.73 -32.56
C MET A 50 -44.62 32.63 -31.01
N SER A 51 -45.89 32.75 -30.56
CA SER A 51 -46.19 32.60 -29.14
C SER A 51 -45.85 31.18 -28.63
N ASN A 52 -46.15 30.16 -29.43
CA ASN A 52 -45.77 28.78 -29.09
C ASN A 52 -44.26 28.56 -29.13
N VAL A 53 -43.55 29.17 -30.10
CA VAL A 53 -42.07 29.10 -30.13
C VAL A 53 -41.50 29.67 -28.85
N THR A 54 -41.91 30.86 -28.43
CA THR A 54 -41.46 31.48 -27.17
C THR A 54 -41.83 30.63 -25.97
N LYS A 55 -43.03 30.08 -25.90
CA LYS A 55 -43.48 29.22 -24.81
C LYS A 55 -42.62 27.96 -24.65
N TYR A 56 -42.48 27.17 -25.71
CA TYR A 56 -41.68 25.93 -25.67
C TYR A 56 -40.21 26.22 -25.47
N GLY A 57 -39.68 27.28 -26.08
CA GLY A 57 -38.30 27.72 -25.87
C GLY A 57 -38.01 28.09 -24.41
N THR A 58 -38.94 28.80 -23.76
CA THR A 58 -38.82 29.13 -22.34
C THR A 58 -38.86 27.86 -21.46
N PHE A 59 -39.76 26.89 -21.75
CA PHE A 59 -39.80 25.63 -21.02
C PHE A 59 -38.49 24.85 -21.18
N MET A 60 -37.96 24.76 -22.40
CA MET A 60 -36.65 24.10 -22.65
C MET A 60 -35.52 24.76 -21.85
N PHE A 61 -35.51 26.11 -21.81
CA PHE A 61 -34.52 26.87 -21.04
C PHE A 61 -34.60 26.58 -19.53
N VAL A 62 -35.82 26.57 -18.97
CA VAL A 62 -36.03 26.24 -17.55
C VAL A 62 -35.58 24.80 -17.23
N ILE A 63 -35.91 23.84 -18.09
CA ILE A 63 -35.51 22.45 -17.91
C ILE A 63 -33.99 22.33 -18.04
N ALA A 64 -33.33 23.03 -18.97
CA ALA A 64 -31.89 23.03 -19.10
C ALA A 64 -31.18 23.54 -17.83
N ILE A 65 -31.72 24.62 -17.20
CA ILE A 65 -31.20 25.09 -15.91
C ILE A 65 -31.42 24.04 -14.81
N GLY A 66 -32.58 23.39 -14.80
CA GLY A 66 -32.87 22.29 -13.85
C GLY A 66 -31.91 21.13 -14.02
N THR A 67 -31.66 20.69 -15.25
CA THR A 67 -30.67 19.63 -15.58
C THR A 67 -29.26 20.00 -15.14
N LEU A 68 -28.83 21.23 -15.43
CA LEU A 68 -27.53 21.77 -15.00
C LEU A 68 -27.39 21.73 -13.46
N SER A 69 -28.42 22.19 -12.76
CA SER A 69 -28.44 22.23 -11.29
C SER A 69 -28.38 20.82 -10.69
N LEU A 70 -29.16 19.88 -11.22
CA LEU A 70 -29.13 18.48 -10.78
C LEU A 70 -27.79 17.80 -11.10
N GLY A 71 -27.21 18.05 -12.28
CA GLY A 71 -25.89 17.57 -12.66
C GLY A 71 -24.78 18.10 -11.76
N PHE A 72 -24.84 19.37 -11.37
CA PHE A 72 -23.95 19.96 -10.39
C PHE A 72 -24.07 19.31 -9.01
N LEU A 73 -25.29 19.13 -8.51
CA LEU A 73 -25.55 18.48 -7.23
C LEU A 73 -25.09 17.02 -7.24
N ALA A 74 -25.38 16.27 -8.31
CA ALA A 74 -24.91 14.91 -8.50
C ALA A 74 -23.37 14.84 -8.50
N GLY A 75 -22.71 15.78 -9.19
CA GLY A 75 -21.25 15.88 -9.21
C GLY A 75 -20.62 16.17 -7.85
N ASN A 76 -21.18 17.13 -7.12
CA ASN A 76 -20.70 17.52 -5.80
C ASN A 76 -20.85 16.38 -4.78
N HIS A 77 -22.00 15.71 -4.71
CA HIS A 77 -22.21 14.57 -3.83
C HIS A 77 -21.36 13.36 -4.26
N ALA A 78 -21.16 13.14 -5.56
CA ALA A 78 -20.26 12.09 -6.05
C ALA A 78 -18.80 12.32 -5.63
N ALA A 79 -18.33 13.57 -5.71
CA ALA A 79 -16.99 13.93 -5.26
C ALA A 79 -16.82 13.70 -3.76
N LYS A 80 -17.77 14.17 -2.92
CA LYS A 80 -17.76 13.92 -1.47
C LYS A 80 -17.77 12.42 -1.15
N ALA A 81 -18.68 11.68 -1.77
CA ALA A 81 -18.81 10.25 -1.51
C ALA A 81 -17.54 9.47 -1.90
N SER A 82 -16.97 9.75 -3.08
CA SER A 82 -15.81 9.01 -3.56
C SER A 82 -14.52 9.37 -2.83
N THR A 83 -14.29 10.66 -2.54
CA THR A 83 -13.11 11.08 -1.77
C THR A 83 -13.18 10.66 -0.32
N GLY A 84 -14.35 10.74 0.31
CA GLY A 84 -14.58 10.28 1.66
C GLY A 84 -14.43 8.75 1.78
N PHE A 85 -14.97 7.99 0.83
CA PHE A 85 -14.75 6.55 0.76
C PHE A 85 -13.26 6.20 0.65
N ALA A 86 -12.50 6.94 -0.18
CA ALA A 86 -11.06 6.75 -0.31
C ALA A 86 -10.30 7.09 0.99
N ALA A 87 -10.71 8.13 1.70
CA ALA A 87 -10.16 8.47 3.01
C ALA A 87 -10.38 7.33 4.02
N ASN A 88 -11.62 6.81 4.09
CA ASN A 88 -11.94 5.68 4.97
C ASN A 88 -11.17 4.40 4.62
N LEU A 89 -10.90 4.15 3.33
CA LEU A 89 -10.06 3.02 2.91
C LEU A 89 -8.62 3.18 3.39
N ARG A 90 -8.04 4.39 3.24
CA ARG A 90 -6.69 4.68 3.73
C ARG A 90 -6.59 4.55 5.23
N ASP A 91 -7.55 5.12 5.95
CA ASP A 91 -7.65 5.04 7.40
C ASP A 91 -7.72 3.57 7.88
N ALA A 92 -8.64 2.79 7.30
CA ALA A 92 -8.80 1.38 7.66
C ALA A 92 -7.55 0.54 7.37
N MET A 93 -6.87 0.77 6.24
CA MET A 93 -5.63 0.08 5.92
C MET A 93 -4.49 0.52 6.84
N TYR A 94 -4.32 1.83 7.04
CA TYR A 94 -3.24 2.36 7.85
C TYR A 94 -3.36 1.91 9.31
N THR A 95 -4.55 1.99 9.88
CA THR A 95 -4.83 1.49 11.24
C THR A 95 -4.52 0.00 11.35
N ASN A 96 -4.91 -0.81 10.34
CA ASN A 96 -4.62 -2.24 10.38
C ASN A 96 -3.13 -2.55 10.22
N ILE A 97 -2.41 -1.80 9.37
CA ILE A 97 -0.94 -1.95 9.22
C ILE A 97 -0.21 -1.70 10.54
N GLN A 98 -0.70 -0.79 11.40
CA GLN A 98 -0.09 -0.56 12.71
C GLN A 98 -0.22 -1.75 13.67
N THR A 99 -1.16 -2.67 13.42
CA THR A 99 -1.34 -3.89 14.22
C THR A 99 -0.53 -5.09 13.68
N PHE A 100 0.13 -4.94 12.54
CA PHE A 100 0.86 -6.03 11.89
C PHE A 100 2.06 -6.49 12.72
N SER A 101 2.25 -7.80 12.76
CA SER A 101 3.50 -8.41 13.22
C SER A 101 4.60 -8.27 12.15
N PHE A 102 5.82 -8.62 12.51
CA PHE A 102 6.93 -8.65 11.56
C PHE A 102 6.70 -9.66 10.43
N SER A 103 6.11 -10.81 10.71
CA SER A 103 5.74 -11.81 9.71
C SER A 103 4.73 -11.26 8.68
N ASN A 104 3.74 -10.47 9.12
CA ASN A 104 2.83 -9.78 8.20
C ASN A 104 3.58 -8.74 7.34
N ILE A 105 4.51 -7.97 7.93
CA ILE A 105 5.31 -6.97 7.19
C ILE A 105 6.22 -7.64 6.17
N ASP A 106 6.82 -8.77 6.52
CA ASP A 106 7.67 -9.56 5.60
C ASP A 106 6.87 -10.12 4.42
N LYS A 107 5.60 -10.48 4.64
CA LYS A 107 4.67 -10.91 3.58
C LYS A 107 4.37 -9.78 2.58
N TYR A 108 4.28 -8.55 3.06
CA TYR A 108 4.01 -7.37 2.26
C TYR A 108 5.27 -6.50 2.14
N SER A 109 5.78 -6.29 0.94
CA SER A 109 6.88 -5.32 0.78
C SER A 109 6.40 -3.90 1.14
N THR A 110 7.27 -3.09 1.75
CA THR A 110 6.97 -1.68 2.09
C THR A 110 6.50 -0.89 0.87
N ALA A 111 7.16 -1.06 -0.28
CA ALA A 111 6.76 -0.44 -1.54
C ALA A 111 5.35 -0.89 -1.98
N GLY A 112 5.02 -2.19 -1.76
CA GLY A 112 3.69 -2.75 -2.04
C GLY A 112 2.60 -2.12 -1.15
N LEU A 113 2.85 -1.92 0.14
CA LEU A 113 1.92 -1.26 1.06
C LEU A 113 1.69 0.21 0.67
N VAL A 114 2.77 0.94 0.33
CA VAL A 114 2.67 2.33 -0.15
C VAL A 114 1.82 2.40 -1.43
N THR A 115 2.04 1.50 -2.40
CA THR A 115 1.24 1.44 -3.64
C THR A 115 -0.24 1.19 -3.36
N ARG A 116 -0.56 0.32 -2.39
CA ARG A 116 -1.95 0.04 -1.97
C ARG A 116 -2.62 1.26 -1.35
N LEU A 117 -1.90 2.00 -0.49
CA LEU A 117 -2.41 3.22 0.18
C LEU A 117 -2.57 4.41 -0.78
N THR A 118 -1.86 4.42 -1.91
CA THR A 118 -1.86 5.54 -2.87
C THR A 118 -2.60 5.17 -4.16
N THR A 119 -1.94 4.46 -5.06
CA THR A 119 -2.44 4.17 -6.41
C THR A 119 -3.67 3.29 -6.41
N ASP A 120 -3.67 2.20 -5.62
CA ASP A 120 -4.80 1.28 -5.58
C ASP A 120 -6.06 1.95 -5.02
N VAL A 121 -5.93 2.75 -3.95
CA VAL A 121 -7.07 3.52 -3.42
C VAL A 121 -7.60 4.50 -4.45
N THR A 122 -6.72 5.18 -5.20
CA THR A 122 -7.15 6.13 -6.24
C THR A 122 -7.91 5.41 -7.36
N ASN A 123 -7.46 4.23 -7.78
CA ASN A 123 -8.16 3.42 -8.78
C ASN A 123 -9.56 3.00 -8.30
N VAL A 124 -9.66 2.55 -7.05
CA VAL A 124 -10.94 2.15 -6.45
C VAL A 124 -11.85 3.36 -6.23
N GLN A 125 -11.31 4.52 -5.86
CA GLN A 125 -12.05 5.78 -5.74
C GLN A 125 -12.69 6.18 -7.08
N MET A 126 -11.93 6.14 -8.17
CA MET A 126 -12.44 6.48 -9.52
C MET A 126 -13.53 5.49 -9.96
N ALA A 127 -13.32 4.19 -9.74
CA ALA A 127 -14.32 3.18 -10.04
C ALA A 127 -15.58 3.37 -9.22
N TYR A 128 -15.46 3.67 -7.94
CA TYR A 128 -16.60 3.94 -7.06
C TYR A 128 -17.40 5.15 -7.54
N GLN A 129 -16.73 6.25 -7.90
CA GLN A 129 -17.37 7.43 -8.47
C GLN A 129 -18.12 7.11 -9.77
N MET A 130 -17.52 6.28 -10.63
CA MET A 130 -18.20 5.82 -11.85
C MET A 130 -19.42 4.96 -11.55
N ILE A 131 -19.32 4.06 -10.59
CA ILE A 131 -20.44 3.18 -10.20
C ILE A 131 -21.62 4.01 -9.72
N ILE A 132 -21.43 4.94 -8.79
CA ILE A 132 -22.54 5.70 -8.20
C ILE A 132 -23.14 6.75 -9.14
N ARG A 133 -22.42 7.19 -10.17
CA ARG A 133 -22.90 8.21 -11.12
C ARG A 133 -23.19 7.62 -12.50
N MET A 134 -22.19 7.03 -13.17
CA MET A 134 -22.32 6.61 -14.57
C MET A 134 -23.12 5.31 -14.73
N CYS A 135 -22.97 4.34 -13.82
CA CYS A 135 -23.75 3.10 -13.87
C CYS A 135 -25.23 3.28 -13.50
N ILE A 136 -25.63 4.47 -13.00
CA ILE A 136 -27.03 4.84 -12.82
C ILE A 136 -27.50 5.69 -14.02
N ARG A 137 -26.74 6.72 -14.37
CA ARG A 137 -27.10 7.64 -15.46
C ARG A 137 -27.26 6.93 -16.81
N ALA A 138 -26.28 6.11 -17.21
CA ALA A 138 -26.28 5.52 -18.55
C ALA A 138 -27.43 4.51 -18.77
N PRO A 139 -27.72 3.53 -17.89
CA PRO A 139 -28.87 2.67 -18.05
C PRO A 139 -30.21 3.43 -18.00
N MET A 140 -30.34 4.41 -17.10
CA MET A 140 -31.55 5.26 -17.03
C MET A 140 -31.77 6.03 -18.33
N SER A 141 -30.71 6.67 -18.87
CA SER A 141 -30.77 7.39 -20.14
C SER A 141 -31.17 6.48 -21.30
N LEU A 142 -30.56 5.27 -21.37
CA LEU A 142 -30.88 4.29 -22.39
C LEU A 142 -32.34 3.82 -22.31
N ILE A 143 -32.83 3.46 -21.13
CA ILE A 143 -34.19 2.97 -20.91
C ILE A 143 -35.20 4.09 -21.20
N CYS A 144 -34.97 5.27 -20.66
CA CYS A 144 -35.89 6.39 -20.84
C CYS A 144 -35.91 6.89 -22.30
N ALA A 145 -34.75 7.00 -22.97
CA ALA A 145 -34.70 7.39 -24.38
C ALA A 145 -35.40 6.36 -25.28
N LEU A 146 -35.22 5.07 -25.01
CA LEU A 146 -35.92 4.01 -25.75
C LEU A 146 -37.44 4.05 -25.49
N ALA A 147 -37.86 4.21 -24.24
CA ALA A 147 -39.28 4.33 -23.89
C ALA A 147 -39.94 5.53 -24.58
N MET A 148 -39.31 6.72 -24.55
CA MET A 148 -39.81 7.90 -25.22
C MET A 148 -39.88 7.76 -26.75
N ALA A 149 -38.86 7.12 -27.35
CA ALA A 149 -38.87 6.82 -28.75
C ALA A 149 -40.03 5.86 -29.13
N MET A 150 -40.27 4.82 -28.32
CA MET A 150 -41.41 3.89 -28.51
C MET A 150 -42.77 4.57 -28.38
N MET A 151 -42.87 5.57 -27.51
CA MET A 151 -44.11 6.37 -27.35
C MET A 151 -44.41 7.25 -28.58
N ILE A 152 -43.37 7.73 -29.27
CA ILE A 152 -43.50 8.52 -30.51
C ILE A 152 -43.93 7.60 -31.65
N ASN A 153 -43.13 6.58 -31.94
CA ASN A 153 -43.44 5.63 -32.99
C ASN A 153 -42.81 4.25 -32.73
N PHE A 154 -43.60 3.26 -32.35
CA PHE A 154 -43.15 1.95 -32.00
C PHE A 154 -42.37 1.24 -33.13
N ARG A 155 -42.85 1.36 -34.37
CA ARG A 155 -42.20 0.69 -35.53
C ARG A 155 -40.81 1.26 -35.81
N LEU A 156 -40.66 2.55 -35.80
CA LEU A 156 -39.35 3.22 -36.04
C LEU A 156 -38.38 2.96 -34.89
N SER A 157 -38.90 2.88 -33.66
CA SER A 157 -38.04 2.60 -32.48
C SER A 157 -37.46 1.20 -32.45
N MET A 158 -38.00 0.24 -33.23
CA MET A 158 -37.37 -1.06 -33.39
C MET A 158 -35.99 -1.00 -34.04
N ILE A 159 -35.71 0.06 -34.79
CA ILE A 159 -34.33 0.35 -35.30
C ILE A 159 -33.36 0.47 -34.14
N PHE A 160 -33.74 1.15 -33.06
CA PHE A 160 -32.89 1.33 -31.89
C PHE A 160 -32.67 0.02 -31.15
N VAL A 161 -33.69 -0.82 -31.01
CA VAL A 161 -33.55 -2.15 -30.39
C VAL A 161 -32.55 -2.99 -31.16
N VAL A 162 -32.65 -3.01 -32.51
CA VAL A 162 -31.68 -3.72 -33.36
C VAL A 162 -30.28 -3.16 -33.21
N ALA A 163 -30.13 -1.84 -33.20
CA ALA A 163 -28.83 -1.17 -33.03
C ALA A 163 -28.24 -1.46 -31.65
N ILE A 164 -29.04 -1.46 -30.58
CA ILE A 164 -28.60 -1.80 -29.22
C ILE A 164 -28.10 -3.25 -29.16
N VAL A 165 -28.89 -4.22 -29.68
CA VAL A 165 -28.50 -5.63 -29.69
C VAL A 165 -27.21 -5.84 -30.48
N PHE A 166 -27.09 -5.22 -31.65
CA PHE A 166 -25.90 -5.23 -32.48
C PHE A 166 -24.67 -4.70 -31.72
N LEU A 167 -24.78 -3.51 -31.09
CA LEU A 167 -23.70 -2.92 -30.32
C LEU A 167 -23.34 -3.74 -29.11
N VAL A 168 -24.31 -4.21 -28.32
CA VAL A 168 -24.03 -5.05 -27.15
C VAL A 168 -23.28 -6.31 -27.54
N ALA A 169 -23.67 -6.97 -28.64
CA ALA A 169 -22.98 -8.16 -29.14
C ALA A 169 -21.53 -7.87 -29.53
N ILE A 170 -21.30 -6.79 -30.28
CA ILE A 170 -19.95 -6.37 -30.72
C ILE A 170 -19.11 -5.93 -29.51
N LEU A 171 -19.64 -5.07 -28.64
CA LEU A 171 -18.93 -4.61 -27.45
C LEU A 171 -18.54 -5.77 -26.52
N THR A 172 -19.43 -6.72 -26.29
CA THR A 172 -19.13 -7.93 -25.51
C THR A 172 -18.00 -8.74 -26.14
N THR A 173 -18.02 -8.89 -27.48
CA THR A 173 -16.98 -9.62 -28.21
C THR A 173 -15.63 -8.90 -28.13
N ILE A 174 -15.61 -7.59 -28.34
CA ILE A 174 -14.41 -6.75 -28.19
C ILE A 174 -13.85 -6.86 -26.78
N MET A 175 -14.70 -6.72 -25.76
CA MET A 175 -14.29 -6.80 -24.35
C MET A 175 -13.72 -8.18 -23.99
N TYR A 176 -14.35 -9.26 -24.45
CA TYR A 176 -13.84 -10.61 -24.21
C TYR A 176 -12.42 -10.81 -24.76
N HIS A 177 -12.17 -10.36 -26.00
CA HIS A 177 -10.86 -10.49 -26.61
C HIS A 177 -9.83 -9.51 -26.02
N ALA A 178 -10.23 -8.26 -25.75
CA ALA A 178 -9.35 -7.27 -25.15
C ALA A 178 -8.90 -7.68 -23.74
N THR A 179 -9.81 -8.18 -22.89
CA THR A 179 -9.49 -8.65 -21.54
C THR A 179 -8.46 -9.77 -21.56
N LYS A 180 -8.56 -10.69 -22.53
CA LYS A 180 -7.57 -11.77 -22.70
C LYS A 180 -6.17 -11.20 -22.95
N TYR A 181 -6.02 -10.24 -23.86
CA TYR A 181 -4.72 -9.62 -24.13
C TYR A 181 -4.21 -8.78 -22.96
N PHE A 182 -5.07 -8.06 -22.26
CA PHE A 182 -4.65 -7.29 -21.07
C PHE A 182 -4.16 -8.21 -19.94
N ASN A 183 -4.77 -9.34 -19.73
CA ASN A 183 -4.30 -10.32 -18.76
C ASN A 183 -2.88 -10.85 -19.08
N ASP A 184 -2.52 -10.92 -20.37
CA ASP A 184 -1.16 -11.30 -20.80
C ASP A 184 -0.17 -10.13 -20.67
N VAL A 185 -0.64 -8.88 -20.76
CA VAL A 185 0.19 -7.66 -20.66
C VAL A 185 0.64 -7.40 -19.21
N PHE A 186 -0.25 -7.51 -18.22
CA PHE A 186 0.06 -7.13 -16.84
C PHE A 186 1.26 -7.85 -16.24
N PRO A 187 1.41 -9.18 -16.35
CA PRO A 187 2.61 -9.86 -15.84
C PRO A 187 3.91 -9.42 -16.53
N LYS A 188 3.85 -9.05 -17.82
CA LYS A 188 5.01 -8.52 -18.54
C LYS A 188 5.36 -7.11 -18.12
N TYR A 189 4.35 -6.33 -17.73
CA TYR A 189 4.55 -4.99 -17.20
C TYR A 189 5.21 -5.05 -15.82
N ASP A 190 4.80 -6.00 -14.97
CA ASP A 190 5.43 -6.24 -13.66
C ASP A 190 6.90 -6.64 -13.82
N THR A 191 7.22 -7.56 -14.74
CA THR A 191 8.61 -7.95 -15.07
C THR A 191 9.45 -6.76 -15.56
N LEU A 192 8.87 -5.84 -16.35
CA LEU A 192 9.56 -4.63 -16.77
C LEU A 192 9.84 -3.71 -15.57
N ASN A 193 8.85 -3.49 -14.72
CA ASN A 193 8.98 -2.65 -13.54
C ASN A 193 10.06 -3.20 -12.57
N GLU A 194 10.08 -4.50 -12.33
CA GLU A 194 11.13 -5.17 -11.55
C GLU A 194 12.51 -4.92 -12.15
N SER A 195 12.67 -5.09 -13.48
CA SER A 195 13.94 -4.84 -14.16
C SER A 195 14.38 -3.39 -14.09
N VAL A 196 13.44 -2.43 -14.18
CA VAL A 196 13.73 -1.00 -14.03
C VAL A 196 14.14 -0.67 -12.60
N GLN A 197 13.42 -1.21 -11.61
CA GLN A 197 13.72 -1.00 -10.19
C GLN A 197 15.09 -1.56 -9.84
N GLU A 198 15.41 -2.79 -10.29
CA GLU A 198 16.73 -3.41 -10.13
C GLU A 198 17.83 -2.52 -10.69
N ASN A 199 17.65 -2.03 -11.93
CA ASN A 199 18.62 -1.17 -12.61
C ASN A 199 18.82 0.18 -11.89
N VAL A 200 17.72 0.84 -11.48
CA VAL A 200 17.78 2.14 -10.78
C VAL A 200 18.46 2.01 -9.43
N VAL A 201 18.13 0.97 -8.65
CA VAL A 201 18.78 0.69 -7.36
C VAL A 201 20.25 0.34 -7.56
N GLY A 202 20.56 -0.48 -8.59
CA GLY A 202 21.91 -0.91 -8.94
C GLY A 202 22.67 0.02 -9.87
N ILE A 203 22.21 1.27 -10.13
CA ILE A 203 22.77 2.12 -11.18
C ILE A 203 24.26 2.40 -11.02
N ARG A 204 24.75 2.48 -9.78
CA ARG A 204 26.18 2.66 -9.51
C ARG A 204 27.00 1.45 -9.96
N VAL A 205 26.44 0.24 -9.81
CA VAL A 205 27.07 -1.01 -10.28
C VAL A 205 27.09 -1.03 -11.81
N VAL A 206 25.94 -0.72 -12.44
CA VAL A 206 25.86 -0.64 -13.93
C VAL A 206 26.90 0.33 -14.48
N LYS A 207 27.06 1.50 -13.82
CA LYS A 207 28.05 2.52 -14.21
C LYS A 207 29.49 2.06 -13.96
N SER A 208 29.79 1.47 -12.81
CA SER A 208 31.14 1.04 -12.46
C SER A 208 31.65 -0.12 -13.34
N PHE A 209 30.75 -0.97 -13.82
CA PHE A 209 31.07 -2.08 -14.73
C PHE A 209 30.84 -1.77 -16.23
N VAL A 210 30.48 -0.53 -16.56
CA VAL A 210 30.22 -0.07 -17.96
C VAL A 210 29.22 -0.96 -18.70
N ARG A 211 28.10 -1.31 -18.02
CA ARG A 211 27.10 -2.24 -18.53
C ARG A 211 25.82 -1.56 -19.06
N GLU A 212 25.85 -0.26 -19.30
CA GLU A 212 24.67 0.51 -19.78
C GLU A 212 24.12 -0.03 -21.10
N LYS A 213 24.98 -0.46 -22.01
CA LYS A 213 24.56 -1.00 -23.30
C LYS A 213 23.79 -2.31 -23.13
N TYR A 214 24.25 -3.19 -22.25
CA TYR A 214 23.59 -4.45 -21.95
C TYR A 214 22.22 -4.23 -21.29
N GLU A 215 22.14 -3.34 -20.30
CA GLU A 215 20.89 -3.01 -19.63
C GLU A 215 19.89 -2.32 -20.57
N ASN A 216 20.34 -1.42 -21.43
CA ASN A 216 19.51 -0.82 -22.47
C ASN A 216 18.93 -1.85 -23.45
N GLU A 217 19.69 -2.86 -23.84
CA GLU A 217 19.19 -3.93 -24.72
C GLU A 217 18.20 -4.84 -23.99
N LYS A 218 18.44 -5.18 -22.71
CA LYS A 218 17.52 -5.92 -21.83
C LYS A 218 16.20 -5.18 -21.72
N PHE A 219 16.24 -3.89 -21.40
CA PHE A 219 15.06 -3.02 -21.31
C PHE A 219 14.31 -2.93 -22.63
N LYS A 220 15.00 -2.69 -23.76
CA LYS A 220 14.38 -2.61 -25.10
C LYS A 220 13.64 -3.90 -25.45
N LYS A 221 14.20 -5.07 -25.15
CA LYS A 221 13.53 -6.36 -25.41
C LYS A 221 12.25 -6.51 -24.59
N ALA A 222 12.30 -6.17 -23.31
CA ALA A 222 11.13 -6.21 -22.42
C ALA A 222 10.05 -5.22 -22.89
N ALA A 223 10.44 -3.98 -23.15
CA ALA A 223 9.54 -2.93 -23.66
C ALA A 223 8.91 -3.31 -25.01
N GLN A 224 9.68 -3.92 -25.92
CA GLN A 224 9.17 -4.36 -27.22
C GLN A 224 8.16 -5.50 -27.12
N ASN A 225 8.31 -6.40 -26.14
CA ASN A 225 7.32 -7.44 -25.87
C ASN A 225 5.99 -6.84 -25.37
N ILE A 226 6.06 -5.89 -24.45
CA ILE A 226 4.90 -5.15 -23.96
C ILE A 226 4.25 -4.38 -25.14
N TYR A 227 5.03 -3.65 -25.92
CA TYR A 227 4.55 -2.91 -27.10
C TYR A 227 3.72 -3.82 -28.03
N LYS A 228 4.24 -5.01 -28.38
CA LYS A 228 3.55 -5.93 -29.28
C LYS A 228 2.21 -6.41 -28.70
N LEU A 229 2.14 -6.66 -27.40
CA LEU A 229 0.92 -7.08 -26.71
C LEU A 229 -0.08 -5.92 -26.60
N PHE A 230 0.39 -4.72 -26.24
CA PHE A 230 -0.46 -3.53 -26.21
C PHE A 230 -1.05 -3.20 -27.57
N VAL A 231 -0.23 -3.24 -28.63
CA VAL A 231 -0.73 -3.03 -30.00
C VAL A 231 -1.85 -4.01 -30.34
N LYS A 232 -1.73 -5.29 -29.95
CA LYS A 232 -2.79 -6.26 -30.15
C LYS A 232 -4.06 -5.94 -29.37
N ALA A 233 -3.92 -5.58 -28.10
CA ALA A 233 -5.03 -5.19 -27.24
C ALA A 233 -5.75 -3.93 -27.76
N GLU A 234 -4.98 -2.88 -28.08
CA GLU A 234 -5.50 -1.62 -28.60
C GLU A 234 -6.11 -1.78 -30.00
N SER A 235 -5.53 -2.64 -30.87
CA SER A 235 -6.11 -2.95 -32.17
C SER A 235 -7.50 -3.58 -32.05
N VAL A 236 -7.74 -4.39 -31.02
CA VAL A 236 -9.08 -4.94 -30.76
C VAL A 236 -10.02 -3.83 -30.26
N LEU A 237 -9.55 -2.99 -29.34
CA LEU A 237 -10.35 -1.87 -28.82
C LEU A 237 -10.65 -0.82 -29.91
N SER A 238 -9.77 -0.65 -30.89
CA SER A 238 -9.98 0.31 -31.99
C SER A 238 -11.22 0.01 -32.84
N TYR A 239 -11.72 -1.23 -32.88
CA TYR A 239 -12.98 -1.57 -33.54
C TYR A 239 -14.22 -0.99 -32.83
N ASN A 240 -14.09 -0.54 -31.60
CA ASN A 240 -15.19 0.06 -30.83
C ASN A 240 -15.79 1.28 -31.56
N ASN A 241 -14.91 2.22 -31.98
CA ASN A 241 -15.37 3.45 -32.62
C ASN A 241 -16.03 3.24 -33.99
N PRO A 242 -15.47 2.45 -34.94
CA PRO A 242 -16.17 2.09 -36.18
C PRO A 242 -17.51 1.39 -35.96
N ALA A 243 -17.61 0.45 -35.00
CA ALA A 243 -18.87 -0.23 -34.68
C ALA A 243 -19.94 0.76 -34.20
N MET A 244 -19.56 1.70 -33.33
CA MET A 244 -20.43 2.78 -32.87
C MET A 244 -20.90 3.67 -34.04
N LEU A 245 -19.98 4.11 -34.90
CA LEU A 245 -20.32 4.96 -36.06
C LEU A 245 -21.26 4.27 -37.03
N ILE A 246 -21.05 2.96 -37.29
CA ILE A 246 -21.96 2.16 -38.13
C ILE A 246 -23.36 2.11 -37.52
N ALA A 247 -23.45 1.86 -36.20
CA ALA A 247 -24.74 1.81 -35.51
C ALA A 247 -25.45 3.18 -35.54
N VAL A 248 -24.71 4.28 -35.26
CA VAL A 248 -25.27 5.65 -35.27
C VAL A 248 -25.75 6.02 -36.67
N TYR A 249 -24.85 6.02 -37.65
CA TYR A 249 -25.19 6.46 -38.99
C TYR A 249 -26.16 5.50 -39.71
N GLY A 250 -26.03 4.19 -39.46
CA GLY A 250 -27.01 3.22 -39.94
C GLY A 250 -28.42 3.50 -39.39
N SER A 251 -28.52 3.80 -38.09
CA SER A 251 -29.79 4.18 -37.46
C SER A 251 -30.33 5.50 -38.01
N ILE A 252 -29.48 6.51 -38.19
CA ILE A 252 -29.86 7.81 -38.77
C ILE A 252 -30.36 7.65 -40.24
N LEU A 253 -29.65 6.88 -41.06
CA LEU A 253 -30.06 6.61 -42.44
C LEU A 253 -31.40 5.87 -42.52
N MET A 254 -31.57 4.83 -41.72
CA MET A 254 -32.83 4.10 -41.64
C MET A 254 -33.99 4.98 -41.14
N LEU A 255 -33.75 5.77 -40.11
CA LEU A 255 -34.75 6.74 -39.60
C LEU A 255 -35.08 7.80 -40.64
N SER A 256 -34.09 8.35 -41.33
CA SER A 256 -34.34 9.34 -42.38
C SER A 256 -35.22 8.78 -43.49
N TRP A 257 -34.90 7.57 -43.98
CA TRP A 257 -35.68 6.95 -45.04
C TRP A 257 -37.12 6.54 -44.59
N LEU A 258 -37.20 5.76 -43.50
CA LEU A 258 -38.50 5.27 -43.03
C LEU A 258 -39.33 6.39 -42.37
N GLY A 259 -38.70 7.34 -41.71
CA GLY A 259 -39.31 8.53 -41.16
C GLY A 259 -39.89 9.46 -42.21
N ALA A 260 -39.12 9.72 -43.30
CA ALA A 260 -39.62 10.48 -44.45
C ALA A 260 -40.90 9.86 -45.07
N LYS A 261 -40.89 8.49 -45.23
CA LYS A 261 -42.10 7.78 -45.69
C LYS A 261 -43.26 7.91 -44.71
N ALA A 262 -43.01 7.88 -43.40
CA ALA A 262 -44.01 8.05 -42.36
C ALA A 262 -44.59 9.48 -42.33
N ILE A 263 -43.77 10.50 -42.57
CA ILE A 263 -44.20 11.90 -42.65
C ILE A 263 -45.10 12.12 -43.87
N VAL A 264 -44.65 11.66 -45.06
CA VAL A 264 -45.45 11.71 -46.31
C VAL A 264 -46.77 10.94 -46.15
N GLY A 265 -46.76 9.84 -45.41
CA GLY A 265 -47.97 9.06 -45.09
C GLY A 265 -48.81 9.65 -43.95
N GLY A 266 -48.47 10.78 -43.33
CA GLY A 266 -49.21 11.44 -42.28
C GLY A 266 -49.20 10.75 -40.92
N THR A 267 -48.29 9.78 -40.71
CA THR A 267 -48.23 8.99 -39.45
C THR A 267 -47.13 9.47 -38.51
N LEU A 268 -46.33 10.46 -38.91
CA LEU A 268 -45.24 11.06 -38.12
C LEU A 268 -45.14 12.55 -38.47
N THR A 269 -44.76 13.39 -37.49
CA THR A 269 -44.48 14.81 -37.73
C THR A 269 -42.98 15.05 -37.93
N THR A 270 -42.60 16.22 -38.45
CA THR A 270 -41.18 16.61 -38.62
C THR A 270 -40.47 16.79 -37.30
N GLY A 271 -41.18 17.37 -36.30
CA GLY A 271 -40.66 17.52 -34.95
C GLY A 271 -40.42 16.17 -34.25
N GLU A 272 -41.36 15.22 -34.42
CA GLU A 272 -41.21 13.86 -33.89
C GLU A 272 -39.98 13.14 -34.50
N LEU A 273 -39.73 13.25 -35.81
CA LEU A 273 -38.53 12.70 -36.46
C LEU A 273 -37.26 13.32 -35.88
N THR A 274 -37.23 14.62 -35.66
CA THR A 274 -36.08 15.34 -35.07
C THR A 274 -35.83 14.84 -33.64
N SER A 275 -36.86 14.56 -32.86
CA SER A 275 -36.73 13.97 -31.53
C SER A 275 -36.16 12.57 -31.57
N LEU A 276 -36.58 11.74 -32.52
CA LEU A 276 -36.02 10.39 -32.70
C LEU A 276 -34.53 10.42 -33.03
N PHE A 277 -34.05 11.39 -33.83
CA PHE A 277 -32.58 11.57 -34.05
C PHE A 277 -31.85 11.90 -32.74
N SER A 278 -32.43 12.76 -31.90
CA SER A 278 -31.84 13.10 -30.60
C SER A 278 -31.77 11.86 -29.69
N TYR A 279 -32.83 11.03 -29.67
CA TYR A 279 -32.83 9.80 -28.88
C TYR A 279 -31.83 8.75 -29.39
N VAL A 280 -31.56 8.66 -30.72
CA VAL A 280 -30.46 7.81 -31.24
C VAL A 280 -29.15 8.20 -30.58
N MET A 281 -28.84 9.51 -30.59
CA MET A 281 -27.58 10.01 -30.01
C MET A 281 -27.48 9.71 -28.52
N ASN A 282 -28.55 9.94 -27.76
CA ASN A 282 -28.58 9.63 -26.32
C ASN A 282 -28.38 8.15 -26.02
N ILE A 283 -29.03 7.24 -26.78
CA ILE A 283 -28.87 5.80 -26.63
C ILE A 283 -27.42 5.36 -26.92
N MET A 284 -26.84 5.86 -28.00
CA MET A 284 -25.47 5.50 -28.40
C MET A 284 -24.42 6.03 -27.40
N MET A 285 -24.58 7.28 -26.94
CA MET A 285 -23.71 7.87 -25.90
C MET A 285 -23.80 7.07 -24.59
N SER A 286 -25.00 6.63 -24.21
CA SER A 286 -25.21 5.82 -23.01
C SER A 286 -24.52 4.47 -23.08
N LEU A 287 -24.55 3.79 -24.23
CA LEU A 287 -23.84 2.53 -24.45
C LEU A 287 -22.32 2.72 -24.39
N MET A 288 -21.79 3.82 -24.95
CA MET A 288 -20.36 4.16 -24.88
C MET A 288 -19.94 4.40 -23.43
N MET A 289 -20.72 5.15 -22.65
CA MET A 289 -20.46 5.39 -21.22
C MET A 289 -20.45 4.10 -20.41
N LEU A 290 -21.38 3.18 -20.67
CA LEU A 290 -21.43 1.86 -20.03
C LEU A 290 -20.18 1.03 -20.36
N SER A 291 -19.77 1.01 -21.63
CA SER A 291 -18.56 0.30 -22.04
C SER A 291 -17.32 0.84 -21.31
N MET A 292 -17.16 2.16 -21.25
CA MET A 292 -16.04 2.81 -20.56
C MET A 292 -16.07 2.52 -19.04
N ALA A 293 -17.24 2.61 -18.42
CA ALA A 293 -17.41 2.29 -16.99
C ALA A 293 -17.04 0.84 -16.69
N PHE A 294 -17.43 -0.10 -17.55
CA PHE A 294 -17.09 -1.51 -17.39
C PHE A 294 -15.58 -1.76 -17.41
N VAL A 295 -14.85 -1.14 -18.36
CA VAL A 295 -13.39 -1.23 -18.43
C VAL A 295 -12.74 -0.74 -17.14
N MET A 296 -13.12 0.46 -16.68
CA MET A 296 -12.56 1.07 -15.47
C MET A 296 -12.84 0.25 -14.21
N ILE A 297 -14.05 -0.27 -14.08
CA ILE A 297 -14.40 -1.16 -12.95
C ILE A 297 -13.56 -2.43 -12.99
N THR A 298 -13.42 -3.05 -14.16
CA THR A 298 -12.63 -4.28 -14.32
C THR A 298 -11.16 -4.06 -13.93
N MET A 299 -10.55 -2.96 -14.36
CA MET A 299 -9.18 -2.59 -13.99
C MET A 299 -9.03 -2.36 -12.48
N SER A 300 -10.05 -1.80 -11.84
CA SER A 300 -10.03 -1.53 -10.40
C SER A 300 -10.25 -2.76 -9.52
N LEU A 301 -10.76 -3.87 -10.06
CA LEU A 301 -11.01 -5.09 -9.27
C LEU A 301 -9.74 -5.65 -8.63
N ALA A 302 -8.62 -5.62 -9.34
CA ALA A 302 -7.32 -6.07 -8.81
C ALA A 302 -6.87 -5.18 -7.64
N SER A 303 -6.96 -3.86 -7.79
CA SER A 303 -6.66 -2.89 -6.73
C SER A 303 -7.58 -3.11 -5.51
N GLY A 304 -8.87 -3.33 -5.73
CA GLY A 304 -9.83 -3.62 -4.67
C GLY A 304 -9.53 -4.93 -3.91
N ARG A 305 -9.01 -5.96 -4.59
CA ARG A 305 -8.56 -7.20 -3.91
C ARG A 305 -7.38 -6.94 -3.00
N ARG A 306 -6.34 -6.24 -3.49
CA ARG A 306 -5.15 -5.92 -2.71
C ARG A 306 -5.46 -5.05 -1.48
N ILE A 307 -6.39 -4.09 -1.60
CA ILE A 307 -6.87 -3.29 -0.46
C ILE A 307 -7.60 -4.17 0.55
N ALA A 308 -8.51 -5.04 0.08
CA ALA A 308 -9.28 -5.90 0.96
C ALA A 308 -8.40 -6.95 1.67
N GLU A 309 -7.32 -7.41 1.04
CA GLU A 309 -6.31 -8.25 1.69
C GLU A 309 -5.70 -7.54 2.90
N VAL A 310 -5.22 -6.30 2.72
CA VAL A 310 -4.62 -5.53 3.83
C VAL A 310 -5.63 -5.25 4.94
N ILE A 311 -6.88 -4.88 4.60
CA ILE A 311 -7.91 -4.58 5.63
C ILE A 311 -8.32 -5.84 6.42
N ASN A 312 -8.29 -7.02 5.80
CA ASN A 312 -8.70 -8.26 6.44
C ASN A 312 -7.53 -9.08 7.01
N GLU A 313 -6.30 -8.66 6.76
CA GLU A 313 -5.12 -9.32 7.34
C GLU A 313 -5.16 -9.20 8.86
N GLN A 314 -4.85 -10.29 9.56
CA GLN A 314 -4.79 -10.31 11.00
C GLN A 314 -3.35 -10.55 11.45
N SER A 315 -2.95 -9.88 12.51
CA SER A 315 -1.68 -10.16 13.16
C SER A 315 -1.69 -11.59 13.71
N ASP A 316 -0.62 -12.32 13.47
CA ASP A 316 -0.38 -13.63 14.09
C ASP A 316 0.11 -13.51 15.54
N LEU A 317 0.61 -12.33 15.92
CA LEU A 317 1.00 -12.00 17.29
C LEU A 317 -0.10 -11.19 17.98
N VAL A 318 -0.72 -11.80 18.99
CA VAL A 318 -1.79 -11.16 19.77
C VAL A 318 -1.47 -11.35 21.25
N SER A 319 -1.72 -10.32 22.05
CA SER A 319 -1.69 -10.45 23.53
C SER A 319 -2.80 -11.37 24.00
N PRO A 320 -2.56 -12.27 24.97
CA PRO A 320 -3.59 -13.12 25.54
C PRO A 320 -4.64 -12.29 26.31
N GLN A 321 -5.83 -12.84 26.55
CA GLN A 321 -6.91 -12.13 27.25
C GLN A 321 -6.55 -11.79 28.72
N GLU A 322 -5.74 -12.64 29.36
CA GLU A 322 -5.21 -12.44 30.71
C GLU A 322 -3.69 -12.22 30.63
N ALA A 323 -3.28 -11.19 29.88
CA ALA A 323 -1.88 -10.88 29.67
C ALA A 323 -1.21 -10.38 30.96
N LEU A 324 0.03 -10.79 31.18
CA LEU A 324 0.87 -10.25 32.23
C LEU A 324 1.26 -8.80 31.89
N THR A 325 1.15 -7.92 32.89
CA THR A 325 1.39 -6.47 32.76
C THR A 325 2.67 -6.00 33.44
N GLU A 326 3.52 -6.92 33.87
CA GLU A 326 4.80 -6.61 34.52
C GLU A 326 5.84 -7.68 34.19
N VAL A 327 7.02 -7.29 33.76
CA VAL A 327 8.21 -8.14 33.66
C VAL A 327 9.00 -8.01 34.96
N LYS A 328 9.27 -9.13 35.66
CA LYS A 328 9.90 -9.09 36.99
C LYS A 328 11.34 -8.62 36.96
N ASP A 329 12.15 -9.23 36.10
CA ASP A 329 13.59 -8.97 35.97
C ASP A 329 14.06 -9.21 34.54
N GLY A 330 15.34 -9.02 34.28
CA GLY A 330 15.97 -9.19 32.97
C GLY A 330 16.52 -10.59 32.71
N SER A 331 16.06 -11.64 33.42
CA SER A 331 16.49 -13.03 33.13
C SER A 331 15.87 -13.53 31.82
N ILE A 332 16.61 -14.37 31.08
CA ILE A 332 16.16 -14.91 29.80
C ILE A 332 16.51 -16.38 29.74
N ASP A 333 15.53 -17.22 29.43
CA ASP A 333 15.73 -18.65 29.19
C ASP A 333 15.16 -19.05 27.84
N PHE A 334 15.95 -19.76 27.06
CA PHE A 334 15.52 -20.47 25.86
C PHE A 334 15.44 -21.95 26.20
N ASN A 335 14.27 -22.54 26.13
CA ASN A 335 14.04 -23.93 26.46
C ASN A 335 13.75 -24.72 25.19
N HIS A 336 14.77 -25.42 24.64
CA HIS A 336 14.67 -26.26 23.45
C HIS A 336 13.99 -25.56 22.26
N VAL A 337 14.42 -24.35 21.94
CA VAL A 337 13.77 -23.49 20.95
C VAL A 337 14.12 -23.92 19.52
N VAL A 338 13.07 -24.17 18.73
CA VAL A 338 13.15 -24.32 17.28
C VAL A 338 12.37 -23.18 16.62
N PHE A 339 12.97 -22.54 15.61
CA PHE A 339 12.35 -21.41 14.92
C PHE A 339 12.63 -21.41 13.41
N SER A 340 11.57 -21.09 12.65
CA SER A 340 11.64 -20.80 11.21
C SER A 340 10.78 -19.59 10.84
N TYR A 341 11.21 -18.77 9.87
CA TYR A 341 10.42 -17.62 9.39
C TYR A 341 9.15 -18.02 8.63
N LYS A 342 9.08 -19.26 8.16
CA LYS A 342 7.90 -19.83 7.51
C LYS A 342 7.38 -20.98 8.35
N HIS A 343 6.52 -20.68 9.31
CA HIS A 343 5.94 -21.68 10.21
C HIS A 343 5.56 -22.98 9.47
N GLY A 344 6.16 -24.08 9.87
CA GLY A 344 5.84 -25.43 9.41
C GLY A 344 6.26 -25.80 7.97
N SER A 345 7.00 -24.95 7.23
CA SER A 345 7.31 -25.20 5.81
C SER A 345 8.72 -24.78 5.34
N GLY A 346 9.68 -24.63 6.24
CA GLY A 346 11.06 -24.22 5.92
C GLY A 346 12.10 -24.98 6.72
N GLU A 347 13.38 -24.84 6.35
CA GLU A 347 14.48 -25.26 7.23
C GLU A 347 14.46 -24.42 8.50
N ALA A 348 14.62 -25.08 9.65
CA ALA A 348 14.74 -24.39 10.93
C ALA A 348 15.98 -23.49 10.93
N VAL A 349 15.76 -22.21 11.25
CA VAL A 349 16.81 -21.19 11.37
C VAL A 349 17.51 -21.29 12.72
N LEU A 350 16.77 -21.64 13.78
CA LEU A 350 17.29 -22.01 15.09
C LEU A 350 16.88 -23.45 15.38
N LYS A 351 17.82 -24.24 15.89
CA LYS A 351 17.71 -25.70 16.03
C LYS A 351 18.05 -26.08 17.46
N ASP A 352 17.03 -26.40 18.26
CA ASP A 352 17.15 -26.89 19.64
C ASP A 352 18.05 -26.01 20.53
N VAL A 353 17.73 -24.71 20.57
CA VAL A 353 18.50 -23.74 21.36
C VAL A 353 18.08 -23.82 22.82
N ASP A 354 19.04 -24.11 23.69
CA ASP A 354 18.89 -24.19 25.15
C ASP A 354 19.92 -23.27 25.83
N LEU A 355 19.45 -22.17 26.48
CA LEU A 355 20.30 -21.11 27.03
C LEU A 355 19.66 -20.51 28.28
N HIS A 356 20.49 -20.22 29.28
CA HIS A 356 20.08 -19.56 30.53
C HIS A 356 20.94 -18.34 30.81
N ILE A 357 20.33 -17.14 30.82
CA ILE A 357 20.94 -15.84 31.06
C ILE A 357 20.34 -15.23 32.31
N LYS A 358 21.20 -14.84 33.25
CA LYS A 358 20.77 -14.22 34.52
C LYS A 358 20.50 -12.72 34.30
N SER A 359 19.62 -12.16 35.12
CA SER A 359 19.37 -10.72 35.15
C SER A 359 20.66 -9.94 35.44
N GLY A 360 20.89 -8.84 34.71
CA GLY A 360 22.09 -8.00 34.82
C GLY A 360 23.34 -8.52 34.11
N GLU A 361 23.31 -9.72 33.52
CA GLU A 361 24.47 -10.23 32.76
C GLU A 361 24.67 -9.44 31.46
N THR A 362 25.93 -9.29 31.08
CA THR A 362 26.30 -8.81 29.75
C THR A 362 26.68 -10.03 28.90
N ILE A 363 25.92 -10.31 27.85
CA ILE A 363 26.11 -11.46 26.95
C ILE A 363 26.59 -10.98 25.59
N GLY A 364 27.74 -11.52 25.15
CA GLY A 364 28.19 -11.38 23.78
C GLY A 364 27.59 -12.45 22.88
N ILE A 365 27.23 -12.14 21.64
CA ILE A 365 26.84 -13.14 20.63
C ILE A 365 27.74 -12.99 19.42
N ILE A 366 28.44 -14.07 19.06
CA ILE A 366 29.32 -14.12 17.91
C ILE A 366 29.00 -15.33 17.02
N GLY A 367 29.40 -15.28 15.76
CA GLY A 367 29.21 -16.35 14.79
C GLY A 367 29.28 -15.82 13.36
N GLY A 368 29.38 -16.71 12.40
CA GLY A 368 29.48 -16.40 10.99
C GLY A 368 28.26 -15.58 10.45
N THR A 369 28.40 -15.02 9.26
CA THR A 369 27.27 -14.40 8.58
C THR A 369 26.23 -15.47 8.27
N GLY A 370 24.95 -15.23 8.63
CA GLY A 370 23.87 -16.20 8.45
C GLY A 370 23.70 -17.21 9.59
N SER A 371 24.49 -17.14 10.68
CA SER A 371 24.38 -18.06 11.83
C SER A 371 23.14 -17.85 12.73
N ALA A 372 22.18 -17.03 12.33
CA ALA A 372 20.90 -16.76 13.01
C ALA A 372 20.97 -15.89 14.29
N LYS A 373 22.01 -15.07 14.48
CA LYS A 373 22.16 -14.18 15.65
C LYS A 373 20.98 -13.23 15.85
N SER A 374 20.60 -12.49 14.81
CA SER A 374 19.45 -11.57 14.87
C SER A 374 18.14 -12.33 15.07
N SER A 375 18.00 -13.54 14.52
CA SER A 375 16.81 -14.38 14.73
C SER A 375 16.65 -14.76 16.20
N LEU A 376 17.74 -15.09 16.88
CA LEU A 376 17.73 -15.44 18.31
C LEU A 376 17.19 -14.28 19.16
N VAL A 377 17.73 -13.07 18.97
CA VAL A 377 17.33 -11.92 19.81
C VAL A 377 15.96 -11.39 19.49
N ASN A 378 15.48 -11.55 18.24
CA ASN A 378 14.12 -11.15 17.85
C ASN A 378 13.03 -11.94 18.59
N LEU A 379 13.33 -13.12 19.10
CA LEU A 379 12.40 -13.93 19.88
C LEU A 379 12.22 -13.41 21.32
N ILE A 380 13.24 -12.73 21.88
CA ILE A 380 13.19 -12.19 23.25
C ILE A 380 12.14 -11.09 23.38
N SER A 381 12.08 -10.19 22.40
CA SER A 381 11.05 -9.13 22.33
C SER A 381 9.75 -9.58 21.66
N ARG A 382 9.62 -10.88 21.40
CA ARG A 382 8.48 -11.48 20.71
C ARG A 382 8.14 -10.74 19.42
N LEU A 383 9.13 -10.55 18.53
CA LEU A 383 8.88 -10.07 17.17
C LEU A 383 8.36 -11.20 16.28
N TYR A 384 8.66 -12.44 16.66
CA TYR A 384 8.16 -13.70 16.10
C TYR A 384 7.88 -14.68 17.24
N ASP A 385 6.98 -15.63 17.05
CA ASP A 385 6.78 -16.74 17.95
C ASP A 385 7.61 -17.96 17.50
N VAL A 386 8.00 -18.81 18.44
CA VAL A 386 8.78 -20.03 18.19
C VAL A 386 7.89 -21.14 17.60
N ASP A 387 8.48 -22.05 16.81
CA ASP A 387 7.77 -23.24 16.32
C ASP A 387 7.68 -24.32 17.39
N GLU A 388 8.78 -24.57 18.15
CA GLU A 388 8.85 -25.51 19.26
C GLU A 388 9.61 -24.89 20.44
N GLY A 389 9.36 -25.36 21.64
CA GLY A 389 9.98 -24.87 22.86
C GLY A 389 9.33 -23.59 23.39
N SER A 390 10.07 -22.85 24.20
CA SER A 390 9.63 -21.59 24.80
C SER A 390 10.78 -20.61 25.03
N VAL A 391 10.49 -19.32 24.90
CA VAL A 391 11.35 -18.22 25.35
C VAL A 391 10.71 -17.62 26.58
N VAL A 392 11.49 -17.54 27.66
CA VAL A 392 11.05 -17.09 28.97
C VAL A 392 11.82 -15.81 29.33
N VAL A 393 11.13 -14.76 29.74
CA VAL A 393 11.69 -13.49 30.20
C VAL A 393 11.14 -13.18 31.58
N GLY A 394 11.99 -12.85 32.55
CA GLY A 394 11.56 -12.59 33.94
C GLY A 394 10.81 -13.76 34.57
N GLY A 395 11.16 -14.99 34.18
CA GLY A 395 10.55 -16.24 34.69
C GLY A 395 9.19 -16.59 34.08
N GLN A 396 8.75 -15.91 33.01
CA GLN A 396 7.48 -16.17 32.33
C GLN A 396 7.67 -16.27 30.82
N ASP A 397 6.90 -17.15 30.17
CA ASP A 397 6.91 -17.28 28.72
C ASP A 397 6.49 -15.95 28.05
N VAL A 398 7.24 -15.51 27.04
CA VAL A 398 6.98 -14.24 26.31
C VAL A 398 5.57 -14.19 25.72
N ARG A 399 4.95 -15.34 25.45
CA ARG A 399 3.59 -15.43 24.92
C ARG A 399 2.51 -15.05 25.91
N ASN A 400 2.84 -15.04 27.21
CA ASN A 400 1.91 -14.71 28.30
C ASN A 400 1.86 -13.22 28.61
N TYR A 401 2.80 -12.43 28.12
CA TYR A 401 2.84 -10.99 28.33
C TYR A 401 1.94 -10.22 27.38
N ASP A 402 1.48 -9.06 27.83
CA ASP A 402 1.07 -8.01 26.91
C ASP A 402 2.25 -7.57 26.05
N LEU A 403 2.03 -7.43 24.72
CA LEU A 403 3.10 -7.13 23.78
C LEU A 403 3.74 -5.75 23.99
N GLU A 404 2.95 -4.74 24.42
CA GLU A 404 3.48 -3.41 24.72
C GLU A 404 4.37 -3.46 25.95
N VAL A 405 3.90 -4.09 27.01
CA VAL A 405 4.65 -4.24 28.27
C VAL A 405 5.97 -4.98 28.04
N LEU A 406 5.94 -6.12 27.33
CA LEU A 406 7.17 -6.85 27.02
C LEU A 406 8.16 -6.00 26.22
N ARG A 407 7.67 -5.31 25.19
CA ARG A 407 8.51 -4.48 24.31
C ARG A 407 8.97 -3.17 24.95
N ASP A 408 8.32 -2.72 25.99
CA ASP A 408 8.80 -1.58 26.77
C ASP A 408 9.97 -1.98 27.68
N GLU A 409 9.94 -3.17 28.24
CA GLU A 409 11.00 -3.71 29.07
C GLU A 409 12.17 -4.35 28.30
N VAL A 410 11.94 -4.73 27.02
CA VAL A 410 12.97 -5.28 26.10
C VAL A 410 13.23 -4.29 24.99
N SER A 411 14.27 -3.50 25.13
CA SER A 411 14.65 -2.49 24.13
C SER A 411 15.63 -3.06 23.12
N VAL A 412 15.38 -2.83 21.83
CA VAL A 412 16.19 -3.40 20.74
C VAL A 412 16.73 -2.27 19.85
N VAL A 413 18.04 -2.21 19.68
CA VAL A 413 18.69 -1.43 18.64
C VAL A 413 18.99 -2.36 17.46
N LEU A 414 18.20 -2.22 16.41
CA LEU A 414 18.27 -3.07 15.23
C LEU A 414 19.54 -2.81 14.40
N GLN A 415 20.02 -3.81 13.68
CA GLN A 415 21.16 -3.70 12.75
C GLN A 415 20.97 -2.55 11.75
N LYS A 416 19.74 -2.36 11.24
CA LYS A 416 19.41 -1.29 10.31
C LYS A 416 18.85 -0.10 11.08
N ASN A 417 19.73 0.82 11.47
CA ASN A 417 19.38 2.00 12.23
C ASN A 417 18.60 3.01 11.39
N VAL A 418 17.40 3.39 11.84
CA VAL A 418 16.52 4.34 11.15
C VAL A 418 16.18 5.50 12.08
N LEU A 419 16.39 6.73 11.58
CA LEU A 419 15.91 7.96 12.20
C LEU A 419 14.75 8.53 11.38
N PHE A 420 13.80 9.13 12.07
CA PHE A 420 12.66 9.80 11.43
C PHE A 420 12.97 11.28 11.18
N SER A 421 12.27 11.87 10.20
CA SER A 421 12.33 13.31 9.97
C SER A 421 11.84 14.07 11.20
N GLY A 422 12.62 15.03 11.68
CA GLY A 422 12.34 15.79 12.88
C GLY A 422 13.62 16.17 13.62
N THR A 423 13.51 16.81 14.78
CA THR A 423 14.68 17.17 15.58
C THR A 423 15.32 15.95 16.24
N ILE A 424 16.56 16.09 16.71
CA ILE A 424 17.22 15.05 17.53
C ILE A 424 16.36 14.75 18.76
N LEU A 425 15.85 15.74 19.48
CA LEU A 425 14.94 15.53 20.62
C LEU A 425 13.69 14.74 20.25
N GLN A 426 13.06 15.06 19.12
CA GLN A 426 11.90 14.30 18.65
C GLN A 426 12.25 12.84 18.36
N ASN A 427 13.42 12.59 17.77
CA ASN A 427 13.89 11.22 17.54
C ASN A 427 14.21 10.47 18.84
N LEU A 428 14.77 11.11 19.83
CA LEU A 428 15.06 10.52 21.15
C LEU A 428 13.76 10.16 21.90
N ARG A 429 12.76 11.05 21.85
CA ARG A 429 11.45 10.84 22.49
C ARG A 429 10.61 9.70 21.91
N TRP A 430 11.04 9.07 20.82
CA TRP A 430 10.47 7.78 20.43
C TRP A 430 10.76 6.66 21.46
N GLY A 431 11.80 6.80 22.28
CA GLY A 431 12.05 5.89 23.39
C GLY A 431 11.11 6.14 24.57
N ASN A 432 10.86 7.42 24.88
CA ASN A 432 9.92 7.85 25.92
C ASN A 432 9.41 9.26 25.55
N GLU A 433 8.12 9.37 25.18
CA GLU A 433 7.49 10.61 24.72
C GLU A 433 7.50 11.72 25.80
N ASN A 434 7.49 11.33 27.07
CA ASN A 434 7.47 12.23 28.23
C ASN A 434 8.88 12.58 28.74
N ALA A 435 9.94 12.09 28.08
CA ALA A 435 11.30 12.36 28.52
C ALA A 435 11.61 13.85 28.50
N THR A 436 12.16 14.33 29.60
CA THR A 436 12.69 15.69 29.73
C THR A 436 13.91 15.87 28.83
N GLU A 437 14.31 17.12 28.59
CA GLU A 437 15.51 17.38 27.80
C GLU A 437 16.77 16.88 28.51
N GLU A 438 16.79 16.96 29.85
CA GLU A 438 17.90 16.48 30.69
C GLU A 438 18.05 14.95 30.61
N GLU A 439 16.93 14.19 30.63
CA GLU A 439 16.96 12.74 30.44
C GLU A 439 17.45 12.38 29.03
N CYS A 440 17.02 13.13 28.01
CA CYS A 440 17.52 12.97 26.64
C CYS A 440 19.04 13.23 26.55
N LYS A 441 19.53 14.27 27.22
CA LYS A 441 20.97 14.59 27.28
C LYS A 441 21.75 13.49 28.01
N GLU A 442 21.23 12.97 29.12
CA GLU A 442 21.89 11.90 29.86
C GLU A 442 21.95 10.60 29.03
N ALA A 443 20.87 10.21 28.36
CA ALA A 443 20.87 9.08 27.45
C ALA A 443 21.89 9.26 26.29
N CYS A 444 22.05 10.49 25.79
CA CYS A 444 23.05 10.81 24.77
C CYS A 444 24.49 10.72 25.31
N ARG A 445 24.74 11.11 26.57
CA ARG A 445 26.07 10.93 27.20
C ARG A 445 26.40 9.46 27.33
N LEU A 446 25.46 8.62 27.80
CA LEU A 446 25.66 7.18 27.91
C LEU A 446 25.97 6.51 26.54
N ALA A 447 25.41 7.06 25.47
CA ALA A 447 25.66 6.61 24.09
C ALA A 447 26.82 7.35 23.41
N CYS A 448 27.57 8.20 24.12
CA CYS A 448 28.60 9.10 23.59
C CYS A 448 28.12 9.96 22.39
N ALA A 449 26.83 10.32 22.37
CA ALA A 449 26.24 11.07 21.27
C ALA A 449 26.33 12.59 21.49
N ASP A 450 26.44 13.06 22.70
CA ASP A 450 26.58 14.47 23.09
C ASP A 450 27.80 15.13 22.42
N GLU A 451 28.94 14.44 22.32
CA GLU A 451 30.16 14.90 21.69
C GLU A 451 29.98 15.50 20.28
N PHE A 452 29.12 14.91 19.47
CA PHE A 452 28.87 15.43 18.13
C PHE A 452 27.63 16.34 18.07
N ILE A 453 26.66 16.15 18.97
CA ILE A 453 25.47 17.00 19.05
C ILE A 453 25.87 18.41 19.43
N ASP A 454 26.80 18.58 20.37
CA ASP A 454 27.32 19.88 20.82
C ASP A 454 28.09 20.64 19.73
N ARG A 455 28.48 19.94 18.65
CA ARG A 455 29.13 20.58 17.47
C ARG A 455 28.11 21.05 16.42
N PHE A 456 26.86 20.67 16.54
CA PHE A 456 25.82 21.17 15.65
C PHE A 456 25.37 22.57 16.09
N GLU A 457 25.10 23.45 15.13
CA GLU A 457 24.69 24.83 15.37
C GLU A 457 23.42 24.92 16.26
N ASP A 458 22.43 24.02 15.98
CA ASP A 458 21.17 23.95 16.72
C ASP A 458 21.17 22.91 17.85
N GLY A 459 22.31 22.27 18.14
CA GLY A 459 22.46 21.23 19.17
C GLY A 459 21.38 20.15 19.06
N TYR A 460 20.65 19.91 20.14
CA TYR A 460 19.55 18.91 20.19
C TYR A 460 18.33 19.27 19.33
N ASN A 461 18.19 20.51 18.87
CA ASN A 461 17.14 20.94 17.95
C ASN A 461 17.54 20.78 16.48
N THR A 462 18.74 20.29 16.20
CA THR A 462 19.18 19.97 14.83
C THR A 462 18.19 19.03 14.15
N TYR A 463 17.75 19.42 12.95
CA TYR A 463 16.79 18.67 12.16
C TYR A 463 17.47 17.48 11.48
N ILE A 464 16.91 16.29 11.67
CA ILE A 464 17.31 15.05 11.02
C ILE A 464 16.40 14.84 9.79
N GLU A 465 17.01 14.64 8.63
CA GLU A 465 16.29 14.31 7.40
C GLU A 465 15.80 12.86 7.41
N GLN A 466 14.90 12.54 6.49
CA GLN A 466 14.30 11.20 6.36
C GLN A 466 15.36 10.10 6.28
N GLY A 467 15.28 9.13 7.18
CA GLY A 467 16.24 8.04 7.29
C GLY A 467 17.61 8.47 7.85
N GLY A 468 17.76 9.71 8.33
CA GLY A 468 19.02 10.23 8.85
C GLY A 468 20.07 10.42 7.76
N SER A 469 19.70 10.92 6.57
CA SER A 469 20.63 11.10 5.44
C SER A 469 21.71 12.15 5.69
N ASN A 470 21.45 13.09 6.58
CA ASN A 470 22.34 14.19 6.95
C ASN A 470 23.25 13.90 8.17
N VAL A 471 23.24 12.69 8.70
CA VAL A 471 24.13 12.25 9.79
C VAL A 471 24.94 11.01 9.39
N SER A 472 26.16 10.85 9.94
CA SER A 472 27.01 9.72 9.67
C SER A 472 26.43 8.41 10.25
N GLY A 473 26.90 7.23 9.75
CA GLY A 473 26.47 5.94 10.25
C GLY A 473 26.68 5.78 11.76
N GLY A 474 27.84 6.15 12.28
CA GLY A 474 28.14 6.09 13.71
C GLY A 474 27.33 7.08 14.57
N GLN A 475 27.04 8.29 14.05
CA GLN A 475 26.15 9.23 14.71
C GLN A 475 24.72 8.67 14.80
N LYS A 476 24.23 8.07 13.70
CA LYS A 476 22.91 7.42 13.64
C LYS A 476 22.82 6.28 14.65
N GLN A 477 23.84 5.42 14.72
CA GLN A 477 23.88 4.34 15.69
C GLN A 477 23.80 4.84 17.13
N ARG A 478 24.62 5.82 17.50
CA ARG A 478 24.64 6.41 18.85
C ARG A 478 23.30 7.05 19.22
N LEU A 479 22.63 7.73 18.30
CA LEU A 479 21.27 8.25 18.52
C LEU A 479 20.24 7.15 18.73
N CYS A 480 20.34 6.03 17.99
CA CYS A 480 19.45 4.89 18.19
C CYS A 480 19.70 4.17 19.52
N ILE A 481 20.95 4.10 19.97
CA ILE A 481 21.31 3.60 21.31
C ILE A 481 20.70 4.51 22.39
N ALA A 482 20.91 5.83 22.30
CA ALA A 482 20.33 6.79 23.24
C ALA A 482 18.80 6.69 23.31
N ARG A 483 18.14 6.52 22.16
CA ARG A 483 16.69 6.27 22.08
C ARG A 483 16.28 5.02 22.85
N ALA A 484 17.05 3.92 22.72
CA ALA A 484 16.76 2.66 23.39
C ALA A 484 16.94 2.77 24.91
N LEU A 485 17.93 3.52 25.36
CA LEU A 485 18.21 3.79 26.79
C LEU A 485 17.12 4.59 27.47
N LEU A 486 16.45 5.51 26.77
CA LEU A 486 15.36 6.31 27.31
C LEU A 486 14.14 5.51 27.75
N LYS A 487 13.99 4.25 27.32
CA LYS A 487 12.99 3.33 27.82
C LYS A 487 13.29 2.84 29.23
N ASN A 488 14.54 2.98 29.69
CA ASN A 488 15.03 2.37 30.94
C ASN A 488 14.72 0.86 31.05
N PRO A 489 15.09 0.06 30.02
CA PRO A 489 14.65 -1.31 29.89
C PRO A 489 15.35 -2.26 30.87
N LYS A 490 14.70 -3.39 31.19
CA LYS A 490 15.32 -4.51 31.90
C LYS A 490 16.28 -5.32 31.03
N ILE A 491 16.03 -5.32 29.70
CA ILE A 491 16.86 -6.00 28.70
C ILE A 491 17.16 -5.04 27.57
N LEU A 492 18.46 -4.82 27.28
CA LEU A 492 18.94 -4.01 26.16
C LEU A 492 19.63 -4.91 25.13
N ILE A 493 19.12 -4.95 23.93
CA ILE A 493 19.67 -5.72 22.80
C ILE A 493 20.30 -4.77 21.80
N LEU A 494 21.56 -5.03 21.47
CA LEU A 494 22.36 -4.27 20.50
C LEU A 494 22.74 -5.22 19.33
N ASP A 495 21.94 -5.18 18.25
CA ASP A 495 22.19 -6.04 17.07
C ASP A 495 23.11 -5.33 16.07
N ASP A 496 24.40 -5.66 16.11
CA ASP A 496 25.50 -5.09 15.27
C ASP A 496 25.48 -3.54 15.23
N SER A 497 24.99 -2.94 16.32
CA SER A 497 24.63 -1.53 16.40
C SER A 497 25.84 -0.62 16.74
N THR A 498 27.05 -1.17 16.90
CA THR A 498 28.29 -0.43 17.07
C THR A 498 29.28 -0.63 15.91
N SER A 499 28.86 -1.33 14.85
CA SER A 499 29.75 -1.68 13.72
C SER A 499 30.30 -0.47 12.95
N ALA A 500 29.57 0.66 12.91
CA ALA A 500 30.00 1.92 12.29
C ALA A 500 30.59 2.92 13.30
N VAL A 501 30.72 2.51 14.57
CA VAL A 501 31.36 3.29 15.63
C VAL A 501 32.83 2.84 15.71
N ASP A 502 33.74 3.77 16.00
CA ASP A 502 35.15 3.43 16.23
C ASP A 502 35.33 2.65 17.54
N THR A 503 36.43 1.91 17.64
CA THR A 503 36.68 0.99 18.75
C THR A 503 36.80 1.72 20.12
N ALA A 504 37.31 2.96 20.14
CA ALA A 504 37.46 3.71 21.38
C ALA A 504 36.09 4.16 21.89
N THR A 505 35.24 4.70 21.03
CA THR A 505 33.87 5.10 21.37
C THR A 505 33.01 3.88 21.76
N ASP A 506 33.16 2.73 21.08
CA ASP A 506 32.46 1.48 21.45
C ASP A 506 32.85 1.03 22.87
N ALA A 507 34.14 1.07 23.21
CA ALA A 507 34.61 0.74 24.57
C ALA A 507 34.04 1.72 25.63
N SER A 508 34.00 3.02 25.35
CA SER A 508 33.42 4.04 26.25
C SER A 508 31.92 3.83 26.46
N ILE A 509 31.17 3.44 25.42
CA ILE A 509 29.74 3.10 25.52
C ILE A 509 29.56 1.89 26.45
N GLN A 510 30.38 0.84 26.28
CA GLN A 510 30.29 -0.37 27.11
C GLN A 510 30.66 -0.09 28.58
N GLU A 511 31.68 0.73 28.83
CA GLU A 511 32.04 1.19 30.17
C GLU A 511 30.91 1.96 30.81
N SER A 512 30.29 2.92 30.10
CA SER A 512 29.13 3.67 30.57
C SER A 512 27.96 2.74 30.93
N PHE A 513 27.72 1.68 30.17
CA PHE A 513 26.68 0.70 30.48
C PHE A 513 26.96 -0.09 31.74
N ASN A 514 28.19 -0.48 32.00
CA ASN A 514 28.57 -1.22 33.20
C ASN A 514 28.45 -0.36 34.47
N GLU A 515 28.75 0.94 34.36
CA GLU A 515 28.67 1.86 35.50
C GLU A 515 27.25 2.36 35.79
N ARG A 516 26.47 2.66 34.75
CA ARG A 516 25.21 3.42 34.89
C ARG A 516 23.96 2.55 34.80
N ILE A 517 24.02 1.39 34.13
CA ILE A 517 22.90 0.46 34.01
C ILE A 517 23.32 -0.98 34.36
N PRO A 518 23.92 -1.22 35.56
CA PRO A 518 24.44 -2.53 35.93
C PRO A 518 23.35 -3.60 36.03
N ASP A 519 22.15 -3.23 36.42
CA ASP A 519 21.02 -4.17 36.62
C ASP A 519 20.32 -4.56 35.31
N THR A 520 20.57 -3.83 34.21
CA THR A 520 20.03 -4.14 32.88
C THR A 520 20.80 -5.31 32.26
N THR A 521 20.10 -6.34 31.79
CA THR A 521 20.69 -7.42 31.01
C THR A 521 21.04 -6.88 29.60
N LYS A 522 22.28 -7.04 29.19
CA LYS A 522 22.78 -6.52 27.91
C LYS A 522 23.11 -7.66 26.97
N ILE A 523 22.58 -7.65 25.77
CA ILE A 523 22.89 -8.60 24.71
C ILE A 523 23.55 -7.84 23.56
N ILE A 524 24.82 -8.15 23.29
CA ILE A 524 25.64 -7.48 22.30
C ILE A 524 25.96 -8.45 21.17
N ILE A 525 25.32 -8.28 20.02
CA ILE A 525 25.69 -8.99 18.81
C ILE A 525 26.76 -8.18 18.11
N SER A 526 27.90 -8.80 17.84
CA SER A 526 28.96 -8.17 17.07
C SER A 526 29.72 -9.19 16.21
N GLN A 527 30.25 -8.72 15.10
CA GLN A 527 31.21 -9.45 14.30
C GLN A 527 32.66 -9.24 14.81
N ARG A 528 32.88 -8.23 15.68
CA ARG A 528 34.16 -7.91 16.27
C ARG A 528 34.31 -8.55 17.65
N ILE A 529 35.31 -9.36 17.85
CA ILE A 529 35.59 -9.94 19.18
C ILE A 529 35.86 -8.85 20.22
N SER A 530 36.55 -7.78 19.83
CA SER A 530 36.80 -6.64 20.74
C SER A 530 35.56 -6.03 21.40
N SER A 531 34.40 -6.15 20.76
CA SER A 531 33.13 -5.65 21.30
C SER A 531 32.45 -6.62 22.27
N VAL A 532 32.84 -7.90 22.29
CA VAL A 532 32.18 -8.93 23.12
C VAL A 532 33.13 -9.63 24.11
N GLN A 533 34.45 -9.46 23.98
CA GLN A 533 35.44 -10.14 24.81
C GLN A 533 35.34 -9.85 26.31
N ASN A 534 34.82 -8.66 26.67
CA ASN A 534 34.60 -8.25 28.05
C ASN A 534 33.19 -8.59 28.59
N ALA A 535 32.37 -9.30 27.80
CA ALA A 535 31.08 -9.80 28.24
C ALA A 535 31.26 -10.86 29.35
N SER A 536 30.26 -10.97 30.21
CA SER A 536 30.22 -11.99 31.29
C SER A 536 30.32 -13.40 30.73
N ARG A 537 29.57 -13.66 29.63
CA ARG A 537 29.63 -14.90 28.85
C ARG A 537 29.37 -14.58 27.37
N ILE A 538 29.83 -15.47 26.51
CA ILE A 538 29.70 -15.31 25.06
C ILE A 538 29.02 -16.55 24.48
N ILE A 539 27.98 -16.30 23.65
CA ILE A 539 27.30 -17.34 22.87
C ILE A 539 27.99 -17.41 21.50
N VAL A 540 28.48 -18.59 21.13
CA VAL A 540 28.97 -18.88 19.80
C VAL A 540 27.89 -19.59 19.01
N LEU A 541 27.34 -18.93 17.98
CA LEU A 541 26.28 -19.47 17.12
C LEU A 541 26.85 -19.95 15.79
N ASN A 542 26.52 -21.20 15.42
CA ASN A 542 26.89 -21.81 14.16
C ASN A 542 25.70 -22.53 13.53
N ASP A 543 25.28 -22.10 12.32
CA ASP A 543 24.17 -22.68 11.56
C ASP A 543 22.87 -22.91 12.39
N GLY A 544 22.56 -21.95 13.28
CA GLY A 544 21.37 -21.98 14.12
C GLY A 544 21.46 -22.85 15.36
N VAL A 545 22.64 -23.37 15.68
CA VAL A 545 22.94 -24.16 16.89
C VAL A 545 23.89 -23.38 17.79
N VAL A 546 23.73 -23.51 19.11
CA VAL A 546 24.65 -22.98 20.10
C VAL A 546 25.85 -23.93 20.18
N ASP A 547 26.98 -23.50 19.62
CA ASP A 547 28.24 -24.27 19.59
C ASP A 547 29.08 -24.09 20.87
N GLY A 548 28.90 -22.97 21.58
CA GLY A 548 29.53 -22.69 22.87
C GLY A 548 28.84 -21.56 23.63
N PHE A 549 28.87 -21.63 24.96
CA PHE A 549 28.35 -20.61 25.84
C PHE A 549 29.15 -20.54 27.14
N ASP A 550 30.18 -19.73 27.17
CA ASP A 550 31.11 -19.61 28.31
C ASP A 550 31.84 -18.23 28.32
N THR A 551 32.79 -18.06 29.21
CA THR A 551 33.66 -16.87 29.27
C THR A 551 34.63 -16.82 28.06
N HIS A 552 35.18 -15.63 27.82
CA HIS A 552 36.15 -15.43 26.75
C HIS A 552 37.34 -16.40 26.85
N GLU A 553 37.91 -16.56 28.06
CA GLU A 553 39.07 -17.40 28.31
C GLU A 553 38.77 -18.89 28.03
N ASN A 554 37.64 -19.38 28.56
CA ASN A 554 37.23 -20.76 28.39
C ASN A 554 36.94 -21.10 26.92
N LEU A 555 36.27 -20.17 26.19
CA LEU A 555 36.00 -20.37 24.76
C LEU A 555 37.27 -20.39 23.90
N LEU A 556 38.29 -19.62 24.25
CA LEU A 556 39.56 -19.69 23.56
C LEU A 556 40.22 -21.06 23.68
N GLU A 557 40.05 -21.75 24.81
CA GLU A 557 40.60 -23.07 25.07
C GLU A 557 39.73 -24.18 24.47
N THR A 558 38.41 -24.08 24.58
CA THR A 558 37.49 -25.19 24.32
C THR A 558 36.77 -25.12 22.97
N ASN A 559 36.60 -23.92 22.39
CA ASN A 559 35.80 -23.73 21.18
C ASN A 559 36.69 -23.37 19.97
N GLU A 560 36.72 -24.24 18.96
CA GLU A 560 37.52 -24.07 17.77
C GLU A 560 37.07 -22.92 16.88
N ILE A 561 35.75 -22.74 16.75
CA ILE A 561 35.16 -21.65 15.94
C ILE A 561 35.51 -20.29 16.53
N TYR A 562 35.33 -20.13 17.85
CA TYR A 562 35.66 -18.90 18.54
C TYR A 562 37.15 -18.57 18.45
N ARG A 563 38.02 -19.55 18.65
CA ARG A 563 39.46 -19.41 18.53
C ARG A 563 39.87 -18.98 17.12
N THR A 564 39.33 -19.61 16.10
CA THR A 564 39.58 -19.27 14.70
C THR A 564 39.20 -17.82 14.37
N ILE A 565 38.05 -17.37 14.83
CA ILE A 565 37.61 -15.98 14.65
C ILE A 565 38.54 -15.00 15.36
N TYR A 566 38.95 -15.33 16.60
CA TYR A 566 39.88 -14.52 17.40
C TYR A 566 41.24 -14.39 16.72
N GLU A 567 41.87 -15.50 16.35
CA GLU A 567 43.18 -15.51 15.71
C GLU A 567 43.16 -14.75 14.38
N THR A 568 42.12 -14.93 13.59
CA THR A 568 41.97 -14.23 12.30
C THR A 568 41.90 -12.71 12.49
N GLN A 569 41.20 -12.25 13.53
CA GLN A 569 41.06 -10.81 13.82
C GLN A 569 42.31 -10.22 14.46
N MET A 570 43.09 -11.01 15.24
CA MET A 570 44.35 -10.56 15.84
C MET A 570 45.48 -10.49 14.81
N LYS A 571 45.62 -11.48 13.92
CA LYS A 571 46.59 -11.44 12.83
C LYS A 571 46.41 -10.24 11.91
N GLY A 572 45.17 -9.88 11.61
CA GLY A 572 44.85 -8.67 10.82
C GLY A 572 45.13 -7.34 11.53
N LYS A 573 45.40 -7.34 12.86
CA LYS A 573 45.88 -6.16 13.62
C LYS A 573 47.38 -6.00 13.64
N GLU A 574 48.13 -7.11 13.55
CA GLU A 574 49.59 -7.09 13.53
C GLU A 574 50.20 -6.71 12.16
N GLU A 575 49.39 -6.86 11.08
CA GLU A 575 49.81 -6.49 9.71
C GLU A 575 49.44 -5.03 9.33
N LYS A 576 48.81 -4.29 10.20
CA LYS A 576 48.50 -2.86 10.04
C LYS A 576 49.32 -2.00 11.00
#